data_0fa9f78a21f69e9869c22a14a8fc675a
#
_entry.id   0fa9f78a21f69e9869c22a14a8fc675a
#
_cell.length_a   1.000
_cell.length_b   1.000
_cell.length_c   1.000
_cell.angle_alpha   90.00
_cell.angle_beta   90.00
_cell.angle_gamma   90.00
#
_symmetry.space_group_name_H-M   'P 1'
#
loop_
_entity.id
_entity.type
_entity.pdbx_description
1 polymer ?
#
loop_
_entity_poly.entity_id
_entity_poly.type
_entity_poly.pdbx_seq_one_letter_code
_entity_poly.pdbx_strand_id
1 'polypeptide(L)'
;MSLPILIIADGPPALAVAEALRRELDLTIEIAPNRRAGLAALRRGEYSLLLFEEGLAAADPEAAEAIYQKALATPVLELNFAISNAQRVLRQVRAALTRRAHDQAQAREAAAVYLQNELKSSLTGLLLESQLCLRDAPPAQGSRLRHLVELAGDLRNLLTA
;
A
#
# COMPACT_ATOMS: atom_id res chain seq x y z
N MET A 1 12.94 -4.10 1.21
CA MET A 1 12.75 -4.73 2.54
C MET A 1 11.26 -5.02 2.69
N SER A 2 10.90 -6.27 2.96
CA SER A 2 9.50 -6.63 3.20
C SER A 2 9.08 -6.16 4.60
N LEU A 3 7.85 -5.62 4.70
CA LEU A 3 7.29 -5.21 5.98
C LEU A 3 7.07 -6.44 6.88
N PRO A 4 7.27 -6.33 8.21
CA PRO A 4 7.07 -7.43 9.14
C PRO A 4 5.59 -7.82 9.28
N ILE A 5 5.34 -9.01 9.83
CA ILE A 5 4.01 -9.44 10.28
C ILE A 5 3.91 -9.15 11.77
N LEU A 6 2.81 -8.55 12.22
CA LEU A 6 2.50 -8.40 13.64
C LEU A 6 1.52 -9.48 14.09
N ILE A 7 1.84 -10.16 15.18
CA ILE A 7 0.95 -11.11 15.85
C ILE A 7 0.54 -10.50 17.18
N ILE A 8 -0.74 -10.28 17.40
CA ILE A 8 -1.29 -9.86 18.70
C ILE A 8 -1.96 -11.08 19.33
N ALA A 9 -1.20 -11.77 20.13
CA ALA A 9 -1.64 -12.98 20.84
C ALA A 9 -0.70 -13.30 21.98
N ASP A 10 -1.17 -14.05 22.95
CA ASP A 10 -0.40 -14.54 24.10
C ASP A 10 -0.31 -16.08 24.11
N GLY A 11 0.72 -16.58 24.77
CA GLY A 11 0.89 -17.99 25.05
C GLY A 11 1.63 -18.82 24.01
N PRO A 12 1.89 -20.11 24.35
CA PRO A 12 2.71 -21.01 23.52
C PRO A 12 2.17 -21.27 22.12
N PRO A 13 0.85 -21.34 21.85
CA PRO A 13 0.35 -21.57 20.50
C PRO A 13 0.73 -20.45 19.52
N ALA A 14 0.68 -19.20 19.96
CA ALA A 14 1.07 -18.06 19.14
C ALA A 14 2.57 -18.08 18.80
N LEU A 15 3.41 -18.47 19.76
CA LEU A 15 4.85 -18.63 19.55
C LEU A 15 5.16 -19.73 18.54
N ALA A 16 4.48 -20.88 18.63
CA ALA A 16 4.65 -21.99 17.70
C ALA A 16 4.27 -21.60 16.26
N VAL A 17 3.19 -20.85 16.09
CA VAL A 17 2.78 -20.32 14.79
C VAL A 17 3.80 -19.32 14.27
N ALA A 18 4.29 -18.41 15.11
CA ALA A 18 5.31 -17.42 14.72
C ALA A 18 6.60 -18.10 14.23
N GLU A 19 7.06 -19.16 14.91
CA GLU A 19 8.23 -19.94 14.49
C GLU A 19 8.01 -20.65 13.16
N ALA A 20 6.83 -21.25 12.96
CA ALA A 20 6.47 -21.88 11.71
C ALA A 20 6.45 -20.87 10.55
N LEU A 21 5.87 -19.69 10.76
CA LEU A 21 5.83 -18.62 9.78
C LEU A 21 7.22 -18.07 9.45
N ARG A 22 8.10 -17.87 10.44
CA ARG A 22 9.50 -17.43 10.21
C ARG A 22 10.26 -18.42 9.35
N ARG A 23 10.09 -19.71 9.60
CA ARG A 23 10.78 -20.79 8.88
C ARG A 23 10.35 -20.88 7.41
N GLU A 24 9.07 -20.66 7.15
CA GLU A 24 8.45 -20.93 5.85
C GLU A 24 8.35 -19.70 4.93
N LEU A 25 8.38 -18.50 5.49
CA LEU A 25 8.09 -17.27 4.73
C LEU A 25 9.29 -16.31 4.65
N ASP A 26 10.37 -16.57 5.38
CA ASP A 26 11.54 -15.67 5.49
C ASP A 26 11.13 -14.21 5.78
N LEU A 27 10.15 -14.03 6.66
CA LEU A 27 9.61 -12.74 7.06
C LEU A 27 9.91 -12.45 8.52
N THR A 28 10.15 -11.18 8.82
CA THR A 28 10.25 -10.72 10.21
C THR A 28 8.87 -10.76 10.87
N ILE A 29 8.79 -11.36 12.05
CA ILE A 29 7.56 -11.46 12.84
C ILE A 29 7.78 -10.81 14.18
N GLU A 30 6.96 -9.82 14.48
CA GLU A 30 6.85 -9.19 15.81
C GLU A 30 5.65 -9.78 16.55
N ILE A 31 5.82 -10.05 17.84
CA ILE A 31 4.74 -10.58 18.70
C ILE A 31 4.45 -9.56 19.77
N ALA A 32 3.19 -9.19 19.88
CA ALA A 32 2.65 -8.35 20.95
C ALA A 32 1.76 -9.21 21.85
N PRO A 33 2.08 -9.37 23.15
CA PRO A 33 1.38 -10.31 24.02
C PRO A 33 -0.03 -9.86 24.42
N ASN A 34 -0.40 -8.64 24.09
CA ASN A 34 -1.72 -8.09 24.41
C ASN A 34 -2.06 -6.92 23.48
N ARG A 35 -3.31 -6.46 23.54
CA ARG A 35 -3.83 -5.35 22.72
C ARG A 35 -3.06 -4.05 22.91
N ARG A 36 -2.66 -3.71 24.14
CA ARG A 36 -1.88 -2.49 24.42
C ARG A 36 -0.52 -2.51 23.73
N ALA A 37 0.18 -3.63 23.80
CA ALA A 37 1.44 -3.84 23.10
C ALA A 37 1.24 -3.81 21.56
N GLY A 38 0.15 -4.41 21.07
CA GLY A 38 -0.22 -4.36 19.64
C GLY A 38 -0.47 -2.95 19.15
N LEU A 39 -1.25 -2.15 19.86
CA LEU A 39 -1.45 -0.74 19.52
C LEU A 39 -0.15 0.07 19.58
N ALA A 40 0.72 -0.20 20.55
CA ALA A 40 2.03 0.43 20.63
C ALA A 40 2.92 0.07 19.41
N ALA A 41 2.88 -1.19 18.99
CA ALA A 41 3.59 -1.66 17.79
C ALA A 41 3.06 -0.96 16.52
N LEU A 42 1.75 -0.91 16.31
CA LEU A 42 1.11 -0.22 15.19
C LEU A 42 1.35 1.30 15.14
N ARG A 43 1.71 1.91 16.26
CA ARG A 43 2.14 3.33 16.30
C ARG A 43 3.59 3.53 15.92
N ARG A 44 4.44 2.52 16.10
CA ARG A 44 5.89 2.59 15.83
C ARG A 44 6.25 2.27 14.39
N GLY A 45 5.46 1.44 13.73
CA GLY A 45 5.82 0.97 12.40
C GLY A 45 4.64 0.44 11.59
N GLU A 46 4.94 0.13 10.32
CA GLU A 46 4.01 -0.46 9.38
C GLU A 46 4.24 -1.97 9.29
N TYR A 47 3.15 -2.71 9.04
CA TYR A 47 3.17 -4.16 8.96
C TYR A 47 2.56 -4.63 7.63
N SER A 48 3.02 -5.78 7.15
CA SER A 48 2.46 -6.41 5.96
C SER A 48 1.14 -7.11 6.22
N LEU A 49 0.96 -7.61 7.43
CA LEU A 49 -0.21 -8.36 7.88
C LEU A 49 -0.29 -8.30 9.41
N LEU A 50 -1.50 -8.27 9.93
CA LEU A 50 -1.81 -8.39 11.35
C LEU A 50 -2.54 -9.71 11.59
N LEU A 51 -2.01 -10.55 12.49
CA LEU A 51 -2.70 -11.71 13.03
C LEU A 51 -3.19 -11.36 14.42
N PHE A 52 -4.49 -11.48 14.65
CA PHE A 52 -5.11 -11.09 15.92
C PHE A 52 -5.83 -12.28 16.55
N GLU A 53 -5.53 -12.56 17.80
CA GLU A 53 -6.20 -13.64 18.54
C GLU A 53 -7.68 -13.34 18.73
N GLU A 54 -8.54 -14.24 18.26
CA GLU A 54 -10.00 -14.13 18.33
C GLU A 54 -10.50 -13.91 19.76
N GLY A 55 -9.92 -14.61 20.74
CA GLY A 55 -10.26 -14.47 22.17
C GLY A 55 -9.93 -13.07 22.71
N LEU A 56 -8.83 -12.46 22.25
CA LEU A 56 -8.49 -11.08 22.62
C LEU A 56 -9.41 -10.06 21.96
N ALA A 57 -9.85 -10.30 20.73
CA ALA A 57 -10.80 -9.45 20.03
C ALA A 57 -12.18 -9.48 20.70
N ALA A 58 -12.68 -10.68 21.01
CA ALA A 58 -13.98 -10.89 21.63
C ALA A 58 -14.08 -10.38 23.09
N ALA A 59 -12.98 -10.43 23.83
CA ALA A 59 -12.96 -10.00 25.25
C ALA A 59 -13.19 -8.50 25.44
N ASP A 60 -12.89 -7.66 24.44
CA ASP A 60 -13.08 -6.22 24.49
C ASP A 60 -13.21 -5.67 23.08
N PRO A 61 -14.44 -5.61 22.56
CA PRO A 61 -14.70 -5.17 21.19
C PRO A 61 -14.28 -3.72 20.90
N GLU A 62 -14.37 -2.81 21.89
CA GLU A 62 -13.97 -1.41 21.71
C GLU A 62 -12.45 -1.28 21.50
N ALA A 63 -11.68 -2.02 22.31
CA ALA A 63 -10.23 -2.04 22.14
C ALA A 63 -9.80 -2.78 20.86
N ALA A 64 -10.56 -3.77 20.41
CA ALA A 64 -10.36 -4.43 19.12
C ALA A 64 -10.61 -3.45 17.96
N GLU A 65 -11.70 -2.69 18.02
CA GLU A 65 -12.00 -1.65 17.02
C GLU A 65 -10.86 -0.62 16.88
N ALA A 66 -10.26 -0.20 18.00
CA ALA A 66 -9.10 0.69 17.97
C ALA A 66 -7.89 0.09 17.24
N ILE A 67 -7.71 -1.23 17.29
CA ILE A 67 -6.67 -1.96 16.55
C ILE A 67 -7.01 -1.94 15.05
N TYR A 68 -8.27 -2.24 14.66
CA TYR A 68 -8.70 -2.22 13.26
C TYR A 68 -8.55 -0.84 12.64
N GLN A 69 -9.01 0.20 13.34
CA GLN A 69 -8.86 1.59 12.89
C GLN A 69 -7.39 1.97 12.74
N LYS A 70 -6.52 1.51 13.62
CA LYS A 70 -5.09 1.82 13.55
C LYS A 70 -4.35 0.99 12.51
N ALA A 71 -4.81 -0.21 12.20
CA ALA A 71 -4.26 -1.06 11.16
C ALA A 71 -4.40 -0.44 9.75
N LEU A 72 -5.41 0.43 9.55
CA LEU A 72 -5.65 1.14 8.27
C LEU A 72 -5.69 0.18 7.07
N ALA A 73 -4.71 0.31 6.17
CA ALA A 73 -4.57 -0.53 4.98
C ALA A 73 -3.86 -1.88 5.23
N THR A 74 -3.50 -2.19 6.49
CA THR A 74 -2.91 -3.49 6.83
C THR A 74 -4.01 -4.53 6.97
N PRO A 75 -4.00 -5.62 6.20
CA PRO A 75 -4.98 -6.70 6.35
C PRO A 75 -4.91 -7.29 7.76
N VAL A 76 -6.07 -7.57 8.34
CA VAL A 76 -6.20 -8.22 9.66
C VAL A 76 -6.81 -9.59 9.47
N LEU A 77 -6.19 -10.61 10.03
CA LEU A 77 -6.72 -11.96 10.14
C LEU A 77 -6.96 -12.28 11.60
N GLU A 78 -8.22 -12.47 11.96
CA GLU A 78 -8.59 -13.02 13.26
C GLU A 78 -8.42 -14.54 13.24
N LEU A 79 -7.72 -15.07 14.23
CA LEU A 79 -7.38 -16.47 14.34
C LEU A 79 -7.49 -16.95 15.78
N ASN A 80 -8.01 -18.13 15.94
CA ASN A 80 -7.90 -18.84 17.21
C ASN A 80 -6.65 -19.71 17.19
N PHE A 81 -5.56 -19.26 17.80
CA PHE A 81 -4.28 -19.96 17.78
C PHE A 81 -4.31 -21.30 18.52
N ALA A 82 -5.22 -21.48 19.48
CA ALA A 82 -5.33 -22.73 20.23
C ALA A 82 -5.84 -23.90 19.37
N ILE A 83 -6.71 -23.62 18.41
CA ILE A 83 -7.33 -24.66 17.55
C ILE A 83 -6.83 -24.63 16.10
N SER A 84 -6.12 -23.57 15.71
CA SER A 84 -5.63 -23.42 14.34
C SER A 84 -4.32 -24.17 14.14
N ASN A 85 -4.33 -25.13 13.24
CA ASN A 85 -3.09 -25.79 12.80
C ASN A 85 -2.17 -24.78 12.09
N ALA A 86 -0.86 -24.83 12.39
CA ALA A 86 0.16 -23.97 11.80
C ALA A 86 0.14 -23.96 10.24
N GLN A 87 -0.11 -25.11 9.62
CA GLN A 87 -0.26 -25.23 8.16
C GLN A 87 -1.48 -24.50 7.61
N ARG A 88 -2.58 -24.46 8.36
CA ARG A 88 -3.77 -23.67 7.98
C ARG A 88 -3.48 -22.20 8.06
N VAL A 89 -2.86 -21.75 9.16
CA VAL A 89 -2.46 -20.35 9.33
C VAL A 89 -1.49 -19.93 8.23
N LEU A 90 -0.50 -20.74 7.92
CA LEU A 90 0.47 -20.48 6.85
C LEU A 90 -0.23 -20.26 5.50
N ARG A 91 -1.19 -21.10 5.14
CA ARG A 91 -1.97 -20.92 3.90
C ARG A 91 -2.77 -19.63 3.89
N GLN A 92 -3.42 -19.28 5.00
CA GLN A 92 -4.19 -18.04 5.12
C GLN A 92 -3.28 -16.81 5.03
N VAL A 93 -2.12 -16.84 5.69
CA VAL A 93 -1.12 -15.77 5.62
C VAL A 93 -0.60 -15.60 4.20
N ARG A 94 -0.21 -16.68 3.51
CA ARG A 94 0.22 -16.62 2.11
C ARG A 94 -0.85 -16.02 1.22
N ALA A 95 -2.10 -16.47 1.35
CA ALA A 95 -3.23 -15.95 0.56
C ALA A 95 -3.47 -14.45 0.82
N ALA A 96 -3.40 -14.01 2.09
CA ALA A 96 -3.58 -12.61 2.45
C ALA A 96 -2.44 -11.71 1.90
N LEU A 97 -1.19 -12.16 2.00
CA LEU A 97 -0.03 -11.44 1.46
C LEU A 97 -0.09 -11.36 -0.07
N THR A 98 -0.47 -12.43 -0.76
CA THR A 98 -0.63 -12.43 -2.22
C THR A 98 -1.74 -11.47 -2.65
N ARG A 99 -2.88 -11.49 -1.96
CA ARG A 99 -3.98 -10.54 -2.24
C ARG A 99 -3.54 -9.11 -2.05
N ARG A 100 -2.88 -8.80 -0.93
CA ARG A 100 -2.34 -7.46 -0.68
C ARG A 100 -1.37 -7.00 -1.77
N ALA A 101 -0.46 -7.86 -2.19
CA ALA A 101 0.49 -7.54 -3.25
C ALA A 101 -0.23 -7.22 -4.58
N HIS A 102 -1.27 -7.98 -4.90
CA HIS A 102 -2.11 -7.76 -6.09
C HIS A 102 -2.87 -6.42 -5.99
N ASP A 103 -3.54 -6.17 -4.87
CA ASP A 103 -4.29 -4.93 -4.64
C ASP A 103 -3.38 -3.69 -4.70
N GLN A 104 -2.17 -3.78 -4.13
CA GLN A 104 -1.17 -2.72 -4.22
C GLN A 104 -0.66 -2.50 -5.65
N ALA A 105 -0.47 -3.57 -6.43
CA ALA A 105 -0.07 -3.48 -7.82
C ALA A 105 -1.16 -2.79 -8.65
N GLN A 106 -2.42 -3.19 -8.49
CA GLN A 106 -3.57 -2.57 -9.16
C GLN A 106 -3.72 -1.09 -8.77
N ALA A 107 -3.58 -0.76 -7.48
CA ALA A 107 -3.68 0.63 -7.02
C ALA A 107 -2.57 1.51 -7.62
N ARG A 108 -1.33 0.98 -7.73
CA ARG A 108 -0.21 1.68 -8.38
C ARG A 108 -0.46 1.89 -9.87
N GLU A 109 -0.96 0.89 -10.56
CA GLU A 109 -1.30 0.97 -11.99
C GLU A 109 -2.41 2.01 -12.22
N ALA A 110 -3.48 1.96 -11.43
CA ALA A 110 -4.57 2.94 -11.51
C ALA A 110 -4.07 4.38 -11.25
N ALA A 111 -3.21 4.57 -10.25
CA ALA A 111 -2.61 5.86 -9.97
C ALA A 111 -1.70 6.35 -11.11
N ALA A 112 -0.93 5.46 -11.72
CA ALA A 112 -0.08 5.80 -12.86
C ALA A 112 -0.92 6.23 -14.07
N VAL A 113 -2.00 5.51 -14.38
CA VAL A 113 -2.94 5.87 -15.47
C VAL A 113 -3.61 7.22 -15.20
N TYR A 114 -4.05 7.45 -13.96
CA TYR A 114 -4.63 8.73 -13.57
C TYR A 114 -3.66 9.90 -13.78
N LEU A 115 -2.44 9.78 -13.26
CA LEU A 115 -1.40 10.81 -13.43
C LEU A 115 -1.05 11.04 -14.89
N GLN A 116 -0.97 9.97 -15.69
CA GLN A 116 -0.71 10.09 -17.13
C GLN A 116 -1.83 10.88 -17.83
N ASN A 117 -3.08 10.65 -17.50
CA ASN A 117 -4.22 11.37 -18.07
C ASN A 117 -4.24 12.85 -17.66
N GLU A 118 -3.96 13.16 -16.40
CA GLU A 118 -3.83 14.53 -15.89
C GLU A 118 -2.71 15.29 -16.60
N LEU A 119 -1.55 14.65 -16.78
CA LEU A 119 -0.43 15.24 -17.49
C LEU A 119 -0.75 15.49 -18.98
N LYS A 120 -1.42 14.53 -19.64
CA LYS A 120 -1.88 14.71 -21.04
C LYS A 120 -2.83 15.89 -21.17
N SER A 121 -3.79 16.02 -20.27
CA SER A 121 -4.75 17.12 -20.25
C SER A 121 -4.05 18.47 -20.07
N SER A 122 -3.16 18.57 -19.09
CA SER A 122 -2.39 19.78 -18.80
C SER A 122 -1.47 20.18 -19.96
N LEU A 123 -0.79 19.22 -20.59
CA LEU A 123 0.05 19.47 -21.76
C LEU A 123 -0.77 19.89 -22.98
N THR A 124 -1.97 19.36 -23.17
CA THR A 124 -2.86 19.76 -24.24
C THR A 124 -3.31 21.21 -24.07
N GLY A 125 -3.66 21.62 -22.84
CA GLY A 125 -3.96 23.01 -22.51
C GLY A 125 -2.78 23.95 -22.78
N LEU A 126 -1.59 23.55 -22.32
CA LEU A 126 -0.36 24.32 -22.55
C LEU A 126 -0.04 24.49 -24.05
N LEU A 127 -0.20 23.41 -24.83
CA LEU A 127 -0.01 23.44 -26.27
C LEU A 127 -0.98 24.42 -26.97
N LEU A 128 -2.27 24.37 -26.60
CA LEU A 128 -3.27 25.27 -27.16
C LEU A 128 -2.95 26.74 -26.84
N GLU A 129 -2.64 27.05 -25.59
CA GLU A 129 -2.26 28.41 -25.19
C GLU A 129 -0.97 28.87 -25.88
N SER A 130 0.04 28.00 -25.94
CA SER A 130 1.30 28.32 -26.63
C SER A 130 1.09 28.59 -28.15
N GLN A 131 0.21 27.82 -28.79
CA GLN A 131 -0.15 28.05 -30.21
C GLN A 131 -0.90 29.37 -30.42
N LEU A 132 -1.83 29.72 -29.52
CA LEU A 132 -2.52 30.99 -29.53
C LEU A 132 -1.55 32.16 -29.35
N CYS A 133 -0.65 32.07 -28.36
CA CYS A 133 0.38 33.06 -28.13
C CYS A 133 1.32 33.20 -29.34
N LEU A 134 1.69 32.10 -30.00
CA LEU A 134 2.55 32.11 -31.18
C LEU A 134 1.90 32.83 -32.36
N ARG A 135 0.57 32.67 -32.53
CA ARG A 135 -0.17 33.35 -33.60
C ARG A 135 -0.16 34.88 -33.46
N ASP A 136 -0.24 35.36 -32.21
CA ASP A 136 -0.39 36.78 -31.90
C ASP A 136 0.96 37.43 -31.49
N ALA A 137 2.06 36.67 -31.48
CA ALA A 137 3.37 37.12 -31.01
C ALA A 137 4.12 38.03 -32.00
N PRO A 138 4.82 39.03 -31.47
CA PRO A 138 5.77 39.82 -32.29
C PRO A 138 6.89 38.93 -32.87
N PRO A 139 7.45 39.26 -34.03
CA PRO A 139 8.49 38.45 -34.68
C PRO A 139 9.70 38.11 -33.81
N ALA A 140 10.07 39.02 -32.92
CA ALA A 140 11.19 38.84 -31.96
C ALA A 140 10.98 37.73 -30.94
N GLN A 141 9.75 37.32 -30.64
CA GLN A 141 9.41 36.29 -29.66
C GLN A 141 9.01 34.97 -30.31
N GLY A 142 8.76 34.94 -31.59
CA GLY A 142 8.23 33.78 -32.31
C GLY A 142 9.14 32.53 -32.25
N SER A 143 10.47 32.70 -32.21
CA SER A 143 11.40 31.57 -32.15
C SER A 143 11.34 30.84 -30.80
N ARG A 144 11.23 31.60 -29.70
CA ARG A 144 11.12 31.02 -28.35
C ARG A 144 9.79 30.29 -28.12
N LEU A 145 8.70 30.86 -28.61
CA LEU A 145 7.37 30.26 -28.53
C LEU A 145 7.29 29.00 -29.39
N ARG A 146 7.87 28.95 -30.57
CA ARG A 146 7.96 27.72 -31.39
C ARG A 146 8.69 26.60 -30.63
N HIS A 147 9.82 26.92 -30.03
CA HIS A 147 10.55 25.93 -29.22
C HIS A 147 9.74 25.38 -28.03
N LEU A 148 8.95 26.23 -27.35
CA LEU A 148 8.04 25.80 -26.33
C LEU A 148 6.94 24.86 -26.83
N VAL A 149 6.36 25.15 -28.00
CA VAL A 149 5.35 24.29 -28.64
C VAL A 149 5.96 22.94 -29.03
N GLU A 150 7.19 22.93 -29.58
CA GLU A 150 7.92 21.68 -29.89
C GLU A 150 8.17 20.85 -28.62
N LEU A 151 8.71 21.44 -27.54
CA LEU A 151 8.96 20.74 -26.28
C LEU A 151 7.68 20.16 -25.65
N ALA A 152 6.60 20.94 -25.65
CA ALA A 152 5.33 20.46 -25.11
C ALA A 152 4.72 19.35 -26.00
N GLY A 153 4.92 19.41 -27.32
CA GLY A 153 4.55 18.36 -28.26
C GLY A 153 5.32 17.05 -28.00
N ASP A 154 6.63 17.14 -27.81
CA ASP A 154 7.50 16.00 -27.53
C ASP A 154 7.13 15.34 -26.22
N LEU A 155 6.90 16.13 -25.15
CA LEU A 155 6.44 15.61 -23.86
C LEU A 155 5.10 14.89 -23.97
N ARG A 156 4.15 15.44 -24.74
CA ARG A 156 2.87 14.76 -24.98
C ARG A 156 3.05 13.42 -25.70
N ASN A 157 3.92 13.38 -26.70
CA ASN A 157 4.19 12.17 -27.46
C ASN A 157 4.85 11.07 -26.60
N LEU A 158 5.76 11.45 -25.69
CA LEU A 158 6.36 10.53 -24.71
C LEU A 158 5.33 9.92 -23.74
N LEU A 159 4.25 10.65 -23.42
CA LEU A 159 3.18 10.15 -22.56
C LEU A 159 2.17 9.26 -23.31
N THR A 160 2.26 9.18 -24.65
CA THR A 160 1.34 8.39 -25.48
C THR A 160 1.98 7.14 -26.04
N ALA A 161 3.28 7.02 -25.95
CA ALA A 161 4.07 5.84 -26.34
C ALA A 161 4.05 4.78 -25.22
#